data_29d01f9e906a27d5eb2e41c6ca7458b7
#
_entry.id   29d01f9e906a27d5eb2e41c6ca7458b7
#
_cell.length_a   1.000
_cell.length_b   1.000
_cell.length_c   1.000
_cell.angle_alpha   90.00
_cell.angle_beta   90.00
_cell.angle_gamma   90.00
#
_symmetry.space_group_name_H-M   'P 1'
#
loop_
_entity.id
_entity.type
_entity.pdbx_description
1 polymer ?
#
loop_
_entity_poly.entity_id
_entity_poly.type
_entity_poly.pdbx_seq_one_letter_code
_entity_poly.pdbx_strand_id
1 'polypeptide(L)'
;MDAAIIKLVDQAKEGNNKAFTKLYNKYKQNIWYTILNIVKNTDIADDLLSVVFTKAYVKLQSYINHISFEMWLKTIAVNTAIDYIRKYKNEQLNNYMDDEDCKMQLEGLEKSPEEKMILQEKIKIVNKVIPTLKKKYRDLIEARISGMTYKEMAEKFNLTELSVKSLLNKARQKLKTKFNKIV
;
A
#
# COMPACT_ATOMS: atom_id res chain seq x y z
N MET A 1 9.07 7.67 -16.57
CA MET A 1 9.22 8.29 -15.23
C MET A 1 9.43 9.78 -15.41
N ASP A 2 8.86 10.60 -14.53
CA ASP A 2 9.00 12.06 -14.58
C ASP A 2 10.45 12.44 -14.17
N ALA A 3 11.22 12.97 -15.12
CA ALA A 3 12.62 13.35 -14.91
C ALA A 3 12.78 14.41 -13.78
N ALA A 4 11.78 15.28 -13.62
CA ALA A 4 11.78 16.29 -12.56
C ALA A 4 11.68 15.63 -11.16
N ILE A 5 10.95 14.53 -11.02
CA ILE A 5 10.84 13.80 -9.76
C ILE A 5 12.14 13.06 -9.44
N ILE A 6 12.79 12.45 -10.43
CA ILE A 6 14.09 11.81 -10.25
C ILE A 6 15.10 12.81 -9.71
N LYS A 7 15.20 13.98 -10.33
CA LYS A 7 16.09 15.05 -9.88
C LYS A 7 15.81 15.50 -8.45
N LEU A 8 14.53 15.65 -8.07
CA LEU A 8 14.17 15.99 -6.68
C LEU A 8 14.55 14.89 -5.69
N VAL A 9 14.38 13.63 -6.06
CA VAL A 9 14.76 12.50 -5.23
C VAL A 9 16.28 12.45 -5.04
N ASP A 10 17.06 12.63 -6.11
CA ASP A 10 18.51 12.63 -6.04
C ASP A 10 19.03 13.80 -5.16
N GLN A 11 18.50 15.00 -5.33
CA GLN A 11 18.80 16.12 -4.46
C GLN A 11 18.43 15.87 -2.99
N ALA A 12 17.29 15.23 -2.74
CA ALA A 12 16.88 14.88 -1.37
C ALA A 12 17.79 13.82 -0.74
N LYS A 13 18.32 12.87 -1.53
CA LYS A 13 19.34 11.91 -1.09
C LYS A 13 20.65 12.58 -0.71
N GLU A 14 21.01 13.67 -1.36
CA GLU A 14 22.16 14.52 -1.03
C GLU A 14 21.94 15.41 0.21
N GLY A 15 20.80 15.25 0.91
CA GLY A 15 20.47 15.99 2.11
C GLY A 15 19.76 17.33 1.87
N ASN A 16 19.30 17.60 0.64
CA ASN A 16 18.56 18.83 0.34
C ASN A 16 17.11 18.71 0.87
N ASN A 17 16.87 19.26 2.06
CA ASN A 17 15.56 19.25 2.71
C ASN A 17 14.48 19.99 1.90
N LYS A 18 14.83 21.03 1.13
CA LYS A 18 13.88 21.73 0.27
C LYS A 18 13.38 20.83 -0.87
N ALA A 19 14.23 19.94 -1.39
CA ALA A 19 13.83 18.97 -2.40
C ALA A 19 12.85 17.95 -1.82
N PHE A 20 13.12 17.44 -0.61
CA PHE A 20 12.19 16.54 0.07
C PHE A 20 10.84 17.20 0.41
N THR A 21 10.85 18.48 0.84
CA THR A 21 9.62 19.25 1.08
C THR A 21 8.76 19.38 -0.19
N LYS A 22 9.38 19.54 -1.36
CA LYS A 22 8.64 19.54 -2.65
C LYS A 22 8.01 18.19 -2.94
N LEU A 23 8.73 17.09 -2.67
CA LEU A 23 8.17 15.73 -2.79
C LEU A 23 7.01 15.52 -1.81
N TYR A 24 7.16 15.92 -0.55
CA TYR A 24 6.11 15.89 0.45
C TYR A 24 4.85 16.61 -0.04
N ASN A 25 4.97 17.88 -0.44
CA ASN A 25 3.84 18.69 -0.88
C ASN A 25 3.14 18.11 -2.11
N LYS A 26 3.90 17.49 -3.03
CA LYS A 26 3.35 16.84 -4.22
C LYS A 26 2.55 15.58 -3.90
N TYR A 27 2.98 14.78 -2.92
CA TYR A 27 2.41 13.46 -2.71
C TYR A 27 1.56 13.33 -1.44
N LYS A 28 1.62 14.29 -0.49
CA LYS A 28 0.94 14.20 0.81
C LYS A 28 -0.54 13.84 0.69
N GLN A 29 -1.26 14.47 -0.24
CA GLN A 29 -2.69 14.26 -0.40
C GLN A 29 -3.00 12.83 -0.91
N ASN A 30 -2.29 12.36 -1.95
CA ASN A 30 -2.49 11.01 -2.48
C ASN A 30 -2.13 9.93 -1.47
N ILE A 31 -1.11 10.17 -0.63
CA ILE A 31 -0.70 9.24 0.42
C ILE A 31 -1.70 9.26 1.57
N TRP A 32 -2.16 10.43 1.97
CA TRP A 32 -3.20 10.57 2.98
C TRP A 32 -4.47 9.79 2.61
N TYR A 33 -4.96 9.94 1.37
CA TYR A 33 -6.09 9.14 0.88
C TYR A 33 -5.82 7.64 0.86
N THR A 34 -4.60 7.24 0.54
CA THR A 34 -4.22 5.84 0.58
C THR A 34 -4.32 5.28 2.00
N ILE A 35 -3.88 6.04 2.99
CA ILE A 35 -3.96 5.67 4.41
C ILE A 35 -5.41 5.67 4.89
N LEU A 36 -6.15 6.76 4.64
CA LEU A 36 -7.56 6.92 5.05
C LEU A 36 -8.43 5.78 4.54
N ASN A 37 -8.22 5.34 3.29
CA ASN A 37 -8.97 4.21 2.72
C ASN A 37 -8.74 2.89 3.48
N ILE A 38 -7.66 2.78 4.24
CA ILE A 38 -7.30 1.59 5.01
C ILE A 38 -7.77 1.72 6.47
N VAL A 39 -7.44 2.85 7.13
CA VAL A 39 -7.70 3.03 8.55
C VAL A 39 -9.10 3.58 8.85
N LYS A 40 -9.76 4.21 7.86
CA LYS A 40 -11.12 4.76 7.95
C LYS A 40 -11.33 5.80 9.07
N ASN A 41 -10.26 6.49 9.48
CA ASN A 41 -10.27 7.54 10.49
C ASN A 41 -9.31 8.65 10.08
N THR A 42 -9.78 9.91 10.08
CA THR A 42 -9.04 11.09 9.62
C THR A 42 -7.85 11.41 10.50
N ASP A 43 -8.05 11.40 11.82
CA ASP A 43 -7.01 11.77 12.79
C ASP A 43 -5.87 10.75 12.75
N ILE A 44 -6.22 9.46 12.69
CA ILE A 44 -5.25 8.38 12.51
C ILE A 44 -4.52 8.51 11.15
N ALA A 45 -5.24 8.93 10.11
CA ALA A 45 -4.62 9.11 8.79
C ALA A 45 -3.60 10.25 8.79
N ASP A 46 -3.86 11.34 9.51
CA ASP A 46 -2.93 12.47 9.68
C ASP A 46 -1.67 12.05 10.45
N ASP A 47 -1.83 11.33 11.55
CA ASP A 47 -0.71 10.80 12.32
C ASP A 47 0.15 9.85 11.50
N LEU A 48 -0.49 8.91 10.82
CA LEU A 48 0.21 7.94 9.98
C LEU A 48 0.86 8.57 8.75
N LEU A 49 0.32 9.68 8.22
CA LEU A 49 0.95 10.44 7.14
C LEU A 49 2.33 10.93 7.57
N SER A 50 2.43 11.50 8.76
CA SER A 50 3.70 11.96 9.34
C SER A 50 4.70 10.81 9.52
N VAL A 51 4.23 9.67 10.03
CA VAL A 51 5.04 8.45 10.18
C VAL A 51 5.53 7.92 8.83
N VAL A 52 4.66 7.92 7.81
CA VAL A 52 5.00 7.45 6.45
C VAL A 52 6.11 8.30 5.84
N PHE A 53 6.01 9.63 5.92
CA PHE A 53 7.03 10.50 5.34
C PHE A 53 8.34 10.47 6.14
N THR A 54 8.29 10.29 7.44
CA THR A 54 9.49 10.04 8.26
C THR A 54 10.18 8.74 7.84
N LYS A 55 9.43 7.64 7.71
CA LYS A 55 9.97 6.37 7.20
C LYS A 55 10.52 6.50 5.77
N ALA A 56 9.84 7.27 4.92
CA ALA A 56 10.30 7.53 3.56
C ALA A 56 11.62 8.30 3.55
N TYR A 57 11.76 9.31 4.38
CA TYR A 57 13.00 10.08 4.50
C TYR A 57 14.19 9.20 4.94
N VAL A 58 13.99 8.42 6.01
CA VAL A 58 15.02 7.48 6.51
C VAL A 58 15.42 6.43 5.47
N LYS A 59 14.43 5.93 4.70
CA LYS A 59 14.66 4.89 3.67
C LYS A 59 15.00 5.45 2.29
N LEU A 60 15.11 6.77 2.14
CA LEU A 60 15.28 7.41 0.84
C LEU A 60 16.53 6.93 0.10
N GLN A 61 17.63 6.70 0.83
CA GLN A 61 18.88 6.17 0.27
C GLN A 61 18.70 4.79 -0.39
N SER A 62 17.78 3.98 0.12
CA SER A 62 17.49 2.64 -0.41
C SER A 62 16.51 2.64 -1.60
N TYR A 63 15.93 3.78 -1.93
CA TYR A 63 15.06 3.90 -3.09
C TYR A 63 15.86 3.77 -4.39
N ILE A 64 15.45 2.86 -5.25
CA ILE A 64 16.03 2.62 -6.58
C ILE A 64 14.99 2.99 -7.63
N ASN A 65 15.39 3.70 -8.69
CA ASN A 65 14.50 4.23 -9.74
C ASN A 65 13.86 3.16 -10.65
N HIS A 66 13.72 1.91 -10.20
CA HIS A 66 13.03 0.84 -10.96
C HIS A 66 11.51 0.93 -10.90
N ILE A 67 10.97 1.59 -9.90
CA ILE A 67 9.53 1.89 -9.74
C ILE A 67 9.36 3.39 -9.55
N SER A 68 8.16 3.92 -9.84
CA SER A 68 7.90 5.34 -9.59
C SER A 68 8.00 5.64 -8.09
N PHE A 69 8.48 6.83 -7.75
CA PHE A 69 8.58 7.29 -6.37
C PHE A 69 7.22 7.24 -5.66
N GLU A 70 6.15 7.58 -6.36
CA GLU A 70 4.79 7.48 -5.82
C GLU A 70 4.42 6.04 -5.42
N MET A 71 4.72 5.06 -6.27
CA MET A 71 4.42 3.65 -5.97
C MET A 71 5.25 3.13 -4.79
N TRP A 72 6.51 3.55 -4.70
CA TRP A 72 7.36 3.23 -3.56
C TRP A 72 6.81 3.83 -2.27
N LEU A 73 6.40 5.10 -2.30
CA LEU A 73 5.82 5.81 -1.15
C LEU A 73 4.47 5.20 -0.74
N LYS A 74 3.61 4.86 -1.71
CA LYS A 74 2.35 4.14 -1.45
C LYS A 74 2.59 2.79 -0.77
N THR A 75 3.66 2.08 -1.12
CA THR A 75 4.01 0.82 -0.47
C THR A 75 4.35 1.03 1.01
N ILE A 76 5.08 2.11 1.34
CA ILE A 76 5.36 2.48 2.74
C ILE A 76 4.06 2.81 3.47
N ALA A 77 3.17 3.59 2.85
CA ALA A 77 1.90 4.00 3.42
C ALA A 77 0.99 2.80 3.73
N VAL A 78 0.78 1.91 2.76
CA VAL A 78 -0.04 0.71 2.94
C VAL A 78 0.51 -0.18 4.06
N ASN A 79 1.82 -0.44 4.06
CA ASN A 79 2.42 -1.26 5.11
C ASN A 79 2.27 -0.60 6.49
N THR A 80 2.47 0.72 6.59
CA THR A 80 2.34 1.45 7.87
C THR A 80 0.89 1.42 8.38
N ALA A 81 -0.10 1.60 7.51
CA ALA A 81 -1.51 1.53 7.88
C ALA A 81 -1.94 0.11 8.29
N ILE A 82 -1.47 -0.93 7.59
CA ILE A 82 -1.75 -2.33 7.96
C ILE A 82 -1.11 -2.67 9.30
N ASP A 83 0.15 -2.28 9.54
CA ASP A 83 0.85 -2.51 10.80
C ASP A 83 0.13 -1.83 11.98
N TYR A 84 -0.40 -0.62 11.76
CA TYR A 84 -1.22 0.09 12.74
C TYR A 84 -2.49 -0.69 13.09
N ILE A 85 -3.28 -1.12 12.08
CA ILE A 85 -4.52 -1.89 12.32
C ILE A 85 -4.22 -3.19 13.06
N ARG A 86 -3.13 -3.88 12.74
CA ARG A 86 -2.74 -5.12 13.44
C ARG A 86 -2.42 -4.88 14.90
N LYS A 87 -1.65 -3.81 15.17
CA LYS A 87 -1.31 -3.44 16.54
C LYS A 87 -2.58 -3.11 17.33
N TYR A 88 -3.45 -2.30 16.79
CA TYR A 88 -4.72 -1.91 17.41
C TYR A 88 -5.64 -3.11 17.66
N LYS A 89 -5.76 -4.02 16.69
CA LYS A 89 -6.55 -5.24 16.83
C LYS A 89 -5.98 -6.19 17.91
N ASN A 90 -4.66 -6.29 18.01
CA ASN A 90 -4.03 -7.08 19.06
C ASN A 90 -4.18 -6.45 20.43
N GLU A 91 -4.15 -5.12 20.53
CA GLU A 91 -4.41 -4.39 21.78
C GLU A 91 -5.88 -4.54 22.23
N GLN A 92 -6.84 -4.54 21.30
CA GLN A 92 -8.26 -4.80 21.60
C GLN A 92 -8.52 -6.25 22.04
N LEU A 93 -7.81 -7.24 21.46
CA LEU A 93 -7.93 -8.64 21.89
C LEU A 93 -7.36 -8.86 23.30
N ASN A 94 -6.47 -8.01 23.76
CA ASN A 94 -5.92 -8.05 25.12
C ASN A 94 -6.73 -7.23 26.15
N ASN A 95 -7.56 -6.30 25.71
CA ASN A 95 -8.44 -5.49 26.52
C ASN A 95 -9.88 -5.84 26.15
N TYR A 96 -10.45 -6.84 26.83
CA TYR A 96 -11.90 -7.05 26.80
C TYR A 96 -12.59 -5.83 27.38
N MET A 97 -13.31 -5.06 26.55
CA MET A 97 -14.61 -4.47 26.88
C MET A 97 -15.14 -3.63 25.72
N ASP A 98 -16.42 -3.81 25.48
CA ASP A 98 -17.33 -3.17 24.56
C ASP A 98 -17.02 -1.70 24.22
N ASP A 99 -16.95 -1.40 22.93
CA ASP A 99 -17.46 -0.15 22.39
C ASP A 99 -17.90 -0.35 20.93
N GLU A 100 -19.21 -0.37 20.75
CA GLU A 100 -19.92 -0.45 19.46
C GLU A 100 -19.93 0.87 18.67
N ASP A 101 -19.09 1.85 19.00
CA ASP A 101 -19.14 3.21 18.45
C ASP A 101 -18.08 3.56 17.41
N CYS A 102 -17.70 2.62 16.54
CA CYS A 102 -16.93 2.94 15.34
C CYS A 102 -17.74 2.85 14.05
N LYS A 103 -18.97 3.34 14.07
CA LYS A 103 -19.69 3.70 12.83
C LYS A 103 -19.24 5.07 12.38
N MET A 104 -18.21 5.09 11.58
CA MET A 104 -17.61 6.31 11.06
C MET A 104 -18.39 6.89 9.91
N GLN A 105 -18.74 8.16 10.08
CA GLN A 105 -19.16 9.05 9.01
C GLN A 105 -18.04 9.20 7.96
N LEU A 106 -18.24 8.55 6.81
CA LEU A 106 -17.50 8.80 5.59
C LEU A 106 -18.17 9.95 4.84
N GLU A 107 -18.10 11.15 5.37
CA GLU A 107 -18.46 12.35 4.64
C GLU A 107 -17.21 13.10 4.22
N GLY A 108 -17.04 13.20 2.92
CA GLY A 108 -16.13 14.14 2.30
C GLY A 108 -14.82 13.55 1.77
N LEU A 109 -14.90 12.92 0.63
CA LEU A 109 -14.00 12.98 -0.53
C LEU A 109 -14.47 11.94 -1.55
N GLU A 110 -15.53 12.32 -2.19
CA GLU A 110 -16.08 11.52 -3.28
C GLU A 110 -15.11 11.58 -4.47
N LYS A 111 -14.51 10.43 -4.79
CA LYS A 111 -14.12 10.16 -6.18
C LYS A 111 -15.35 10.43 -7.03
N SER A 112 -15.18 11.06 -8.18
CA SER A 112 -16.30 11.27 -9.07
C SER A 112 -17.04 9.95 -9.28
N PRO A 113 -18.35 9.95 -9.51
CA PRO A 113 -19.10 8.72 -9.78
C PRO A 113 -18.44 7.88 -10.88
N GLU A 114 -17.86 8.52 -11.89
CA GLU A 114 -17.12 7.89 -12.97
C GLU A 114 -15.83 7.18 -12.50
N GLU A 115 -15.03 7.81 -11.63
CA GLU A 115 -13.84 7.19 -11.06
C GLU A 115 -14.17 6.02 -10.14
N LYS A 116 -15.27 6.09 -9.39
CA LYS A 116 -15.79 4.98 -8.59
C LYS A 116 -16.19 3.80 -9.49
N MET A 117 -16.88 4.08 -10.59
CA MET A 117 -17.33 3.06 -11.54
C MET A 117 -16.15 2.39 -12.23
N ILE A 118 -15.17 3.15 -12.72
CA ILE A 118 -13.94 2.64 -13.33
C ILE A 118 -13.15 1.77 -12.33
N LEU A 119 -13.07 2.19 -11.07
CA LEU A 119 -12.38 1.41 -10.04
C LEU A 119 -13.11 0.10 -9.75
N GLN A 120 -14.44 0.13 -9.64
CA GLN A 120 -15.25 -1.08 -9.43
C GLN A 120 -15.11 -2.06 -10.59
N GLU A 121 -15.10 -1.58 -11.84
CA GLU A 121 -14.86 -2.43 -13.00
C GLU A 121 -13.49 -3.09 -12.97
N LYS A 122 -12.43 -2.32 -12.66
CA LYS A 122 -11.08 -2.86 -12.49
C LYS A 122 -11.01 -3.91 -11.38
N ILE A 123 -11.69 -3.68 -10.25
CA ILE A 123 -11.76 -4.65 -9.14
C ILE A 123 -12.49 -5.92 -9.60
N LYS A 124 -13.61 -5.80 -10.33
CA LYS A 124 -14.35 -6.96 -10.88
C LYS A 124 -13.47 -7.79 -11.83
N ILE A 125 -12.69 -7.13 -12.69
CA ILE A 125 -11.76 -7.81 -13.61
C ILE A 125 -10.66 -8.53 -12.81
N VAL A 126 -10.04 -7.89 -11.84
CA VAL A 126 -9.01 -8.50 -10.99
C VAL A 126 -9.56 -9.72 -10.26
N ASN A 127 -10.76 -9.63 -9.68
CA ASN A 127 -11.42 -10.74 -9.00
C ASN A 127 -11.74 -11.92 -9.94
N LYS A 128 -12.00 -11.67 -11.22
CA LYS A 128 -12.16 -12.72 -12.24
C LYS A 128 -10.82 -13.33 -12.66
N VAL A 129 -9.74 -12.57 -12.64
CA VAL A 129 -8.42 -13.03 -13.09
C VAL A 129 -7.69 -13.84 -12.00
N ILE A 130 -7.80 -13.46 -10.72
CA ILE A 130 -7.13 -14.15 -9.62
C ILE A 130 -7.39 -15.67 -9.63
N PRO A 131 -8.63 -16.19 -9.76
CA PRO A 131 -8.90 -17.61 -9.80
C PRO A 131 -8.26 -18.35 -10.98
N THR A 132 -7.96 -17.64 -12.07
CA THR A 132 -7.32 -18.25 -13.27
C THR A 132 -5.80 -18.43 -13.13
N LEU A 133 -5.21 -17.93 -12.06
CA LEU A 133 -3.80 -18.13 -11.77
C LEU A 133 -3.54 -19.54 -11.22
N LYS A 134 -2.31 -20.06 -11.43
CA LYS A 134 -1.91 -21.31 -10.77
C LYS A 134 -2.05 -21.17 -9.25
N LYS A 135 -2.53 -22.23 -8.57
CA LYS A 135 -2.82 -22.26 -7.13
C LYS A 135 -1.76 -21.55 -6.28
N LYS A 136 -0.47 -21.89 -6.45
CA LYS A 136 0.62 -21.27 -5.71
C LYS A 136 0.71 -19.73 -5.82
N TYR A 137 0.32 -19.14 -6.94
CA TYR A 137 0.33 -17.69 -7.15
C TYR A 137 -0.93 -17.05 -6.55
N ARG A 138 -2.07 -17.71 -6.71
CA ARG A 138 -3.34 -17.28 -6.14
C ARG A 138 -3.27 -17.22 -4.62
N ASP A 139 -2.87 -18.33 -3.98
CA ASP A 139 -2.79 -18.44 -2.53
C ASP A 139 -1.86 -17.36 -1.94
N LEU A 140 -0.74 -17.06 -2.61
CA LEU A 140 0.17 -15.99 -2.18
C LEU A 140 -0.43 -14.58 -2.36
N ILE A 141 -1.17 -14.33 -3.44
CA ILE A 141 -1.86 -13.04 -3.65
C ILE A 141 -2.96 -12.87 -2.62
N GLU A 142 -3.80 -13.87 -2.37
CA GLU A 142 -4.87 -13.85 -1.38
C GLU A 142 -4.33 -13.65 0.04
N ALA A 143 -3.25 -14.35 0.40
CA ALA A 143 -2.57 -14.14 1.68
C ALA A 143 -2.03 -12.70 1.82
N ARG A 144 -1.53 -12.11 0.74
CA ARG A 144 -1.06 -10.73 0.77
C ARG A 144 -2.20 -9.72 0.85
N ILE A 145 -3.33 -9.96 0.17
CA ILE A 145 -4.55 -9.16 0.24
C ILE A 145 -5.15 -9.21 1.66
N SER A 146 -5.14 -10.39 2.32
CA SER A 146 -5.56 -10.52 3.72
C SER A 146 -4.60 -9.86 4.72
N GLY A 147 -3.54 -9.20 4.23
CA GLY A 147 -2.64 -8.41 5.03
C GLY A 147 -1.44 -9.18 5.62
N MET A 148 -1.21 -10.46 5.28
CA MET A 148 -0.06 -11.22 5.81
C MET A 148 1.28 -10.56 5.47
N THR A 149 2.20 -10.55 6.43
CA THR A 149 3.60 -10.17 6.23
C THR A 149 4.34 -11.24 5.43
N TYR A 150 5.51 -10.90 4.89
CA TYR A 150 6.35 -11.89 4.20
C TYR A 150 6.80 -13.02 5.14
N LYS A 151 7.04 -12.70 6.42
CA LYS A 151 7.41 -13.69 7.45
C LYS A 151 6.28 -14.67 7.70
N GLU A 152 5.06 -14.19 7.98
CA GLU A 152 3.88 -15.02 8.16
C GLU A 152 3.56 -15.89 6.92
N MET A 153 3.76 -15.34 5.73
CA MET A 153 3.60 -16.11 4.49
C MET A 153 4.68 -17.17 4.33
N ALA A 154 5.94 -16.86 4.71
CA ALA A 154 7.03 -17.81 4.69
C ALA A 154 6.74 -19.00 5.60
N GLU A 155 6.29 -18.75 6.82
CA GLU A 155 5.87 -19.77 7.78
C GLU A 155 4.66 -20.58 7.25
N LYS A 156 3.60 -19.91 6.80
CA LYS A 156 2.36 -20.55 6.32
C LYS A 156 2.58 -21.47 5.12
N PHE A 157 3.44 -21.05 4.18
CA PHE A 157 3.67 -21.79 2.93
C PHE A 157 4.95 -22.64 2.95
N ASN A 158 5.63 -22.72 4.09
CA ASN A 158 6.91 -23.41 4.28
C ASN A 158 7.96 -22.97 3.24
N LEU A 159 8.15 -21.66 3.12
CA LEU A 159 9.06 -21.01 2.19
C LEU A 159 9.99 -20.04 2.93
N THR A 160 11.08 -19.63 2.29
CA THR A 160 11.87 -18.50 2.79
C THR A 160 11.20 -17.18 2.40
N GLU A 161 11.41 -16.11 3.18
CA GLU A 161 10.89 -14.77 2.85
C GLU A 161 11.35 -14.31 1.46
N LEU A 162 12.58 -14.65 1.07
CA LEU A 162 13.12 -14.34 -0.25
C LEU A 162 12.34 -15.04 -1.36
N SER A 163 12.00 -16.32 -1.15
CA SER A 163 11.16 -17.10 -2.06
C SER A 163 9.75 -16.52 -2.17
N VAL A 164 9.14 -16.13 -1.05
CA VAL A 164 7.83 -15.45 -1.04
C VAL A 164 7.87 -14.16 -1.85
N LYS A 165 8.87 -13.30 -1.64
CA LYS A 165 9.05 -12.06 -2.41
C LYS A 165 9.17 -12.33 -3.91
N SER A 166 10.01 -13.29 -4.29
CA SER A 166 10.20 -13.68 -5.70
C SER A 166 8.92 -14.23 -6.34
N LEU A 167 8.22 -15.14 -5.65
CA LEU A 167 6.98 -15.73 -6.14
C LEU A 167 5.84 -14.72 -6.24
N LEU A 168 5.71 -13.81 -5.27
CA LEU A 168 4.74 -12.70 -5.33
C LEU A 168 5.01 -11.77 -6.51
N ASN A 169 6.29 -11.47 -6.80
CA ASN A 169 6.63 -10.66 -7.96
C ASN A 169 6.20 -11.36 -9.27
N LYS A 170 6.50 -12.64 -9.41
CA LYS A 170 6.04 -13.46 -10.55
C LYS A 170 4.52 -13.54 -10.64
N ALA A 171 3.83 -13.66 -9.49
CA ALA A 171 2.37 -13.68 -9.43
C ALA A 171 1.76 -12.37 -9.91
N ARG A 172 2.30 -11.22 -9.47
CA ARG A 172 1.87 -9.88 -9.91
C ARG A 172 2.09 -9.66 -11.40
N GLN A 173 3.23 -10.11 -11.95
CA GLN A 173 3.49 -10.01 -13.39
C GLN A 173 2.47 -10.83 -14.19
N LYS A 174 2.17 -12.07 -13.77
CA LYS A 174 1.17 -12.91 -14.41
C LYS A 174 -0.25 -12.32 -14.30
N LEU A 175 -0.60 -11.76 -13.15
CA LEU A 175 -1.86 -11.05 -12.95
C LEU A 175 -1.96 -9.87 -13.93
N LYS A 176 -0.93 -9.02 -14.00
CA LYS A 176 -0.86 -7.87 -14.92
C LYS A 176 -1.01 -8.28 -16.38
N THR A 177 -0.29 -9.33 -16.80
CA THR A 177 -0.37 -9.83 -18.20
C THR A 177 -1.78 -10.31 -18.52
N LYS A 178 -2.45 -11.02 -17.62
CA LYS A 178 -3.82 -11.49 -17.83
C LYS A 178 -4.84 -10.36 -17.76
N PHE A 179 -4.66 -9.41 -16.87
CA PHE A 179 -5.49 -8.21 -16.77
C PHE A 179 -5.45 -7.41 -18.07
N ASN A 180 -4.26 -7.13 -18.61
CA ASN A 180 -4.08 -6.36 -19.84
C ASN A 180 -4.60 -7.07 -21.11
N LYS A 181 -4.95 -8.36 -21.02
CA LYS A 181 -5.60 -9.10 -22.14
C LYS A 181 -7.13 -8.97 -22.12
N ILE A 182 -7.69 -8.46 -21.03
CA ILE A 182 -9.15 -8.37 -20.83
C ILE A 182 -9.62 -6.92 -20.97
N VAL A 183 -8.72 -5.96 -20.69
CA VAL A 183 -8.91 -4.52 -20.87
C VAL A 183 -8.33 -4.10 -22.21
#